data_6cfd5aa2e37ac487fc8446cd16956a98
#
_entry.id   6cfd5aa2e37ac487fc8446cd16956a98
#
_cell.length_a   1.000
_cell.length_b   1.000
_cell.length_c   1.000
_cell.angle_alpha   90.00
_cell.angle_beta   90.00
_cell.angle_gamma   90.00
#
_symmetry.space_group_name_H-M   'P 1'
#
loop_
_entity.id
_entity.type
_entity.pdbx_description
1 polymer ?
#
loop_
_entity_poly.entity_id
_entity_poly.type
_entity_poly.pdbx_seq_one_letter_code
_entity_poly.pdbx_strand_id
1 'polypeptide(L)'
;MAVRVSRRIPAPASVIFRLLADPRRHTELDGSGMLRGSVTTAPVSAVGDVFIMKMYFSELGDYEMNNHVVEYELDRRIGWEPESGRGHPDTAKAENERRWGQRWSYELVPDGVNATIVTEIYDCSAVPADERAGMNDGEVWADDMARTLERLDAACTSTDHQQITGDRG
;
A
#
# COMPACT_ATOMS: atom_id res chain seq x y z
N MET A 1 13.37 10.08 -8.08
CA MET A 1 12.60 11.05 -7.28
C MET A 1 11.38 10.33 -6.71
N ALA A 2 10.98 10.63 -5.49
CA ALA A 2 9.86 9.94 -4.84
C ALA A 2 8.78 10.96 -4.45
N VAL A 3 7.52 10.63 -4.72
CA VAL A 3 6.36 11.37 -4.21
C VAL A 3 6.10 10.94 -2.78
N ARG A 4 5.87 11.88 -1.88
CA ARG A 4 5.68 11.64 -0.44
C ARG A 4 4.45 12.38 0.04
N VAL A 5 3.52 11.68 0.67
CA VAL A 5 2.34 12.26 1.31
C VAL A 5 2.32 11.81 2.76
N SER A 6 2.11 12.74 3.68
CA SER A 6 2.14 12.47 5.12
C SER A 6 0.83 12.87 5.78
N ARG A 7 0.46 12.11 6.83
CA ARG A 7 -0.68 12.40 7.69
C ARG A 7 -0.36 12.01 9.13
N ARG A 8 -0.73 12.86 10.09
CA ARG A 8 -0.75 12.50 11.49
C ARG A 8 -2.03 11.71 11.79
N ILE A 9 -1.89 10.48 12.25
CA ILE A 9 -3.00 9.59 12.60
C ILE A 9 -3.01 9.38 14.12
N PRO A 10 -4.14 9.60 14.81
CA PRO A 10 -4.26 9.45 16.27
C PRO A 10 -4.41 7.96 16.66
N ALA A 11 -3.39 7.16 16.36
CA ALA A 11 -3.29 5.75 16.70
C ALA A 11 -1.81 5.36 16.92
N PRO A 12 -1.53 4.35 17.76
CA PRO A 12 -0.20 3.80 17.91
C PRO A 12 0.34 3.21 16.59
N ALA A 13 1.65 3.30 16.38
CA ALA A 13 2.30 2.76 15.18
C ALA A 13 2.01 1.26 14.98
N SER A 14 1.92 0.47 16.06
CA SER A 14 1.60 -0.96 16.00
C SER A 14 0.19 -1.26 15.46
N VAL A 15 -0.78 -0.41 15.73
CA VAL A 15 -2.15 -0.54 15.19
C VAL A 15 -2.16 -0.26 13.70
N ILE A 16 -1.52 0.82 13.28
CA ILE A 16 -1.42 1.23 11.87
C ILE A 16 -0.66 0.18 11.06
N PHE A 17 0.49 -0.27 11.58
CA PHE A 17 1.33 -1.24 10.89
C PHE A 17 0.61 -2.55 10.62
N ARG A 18 -0.19 -3.05 11.56
CA ARG A 18 -1.00 -4.27 11.37
C ARG A 18 -2.00 -4.14 10.22
N LEU A 19 -2.59 -2.96 10.03
CA LEU A 19 -3.47 -2.70 8.89
C LEU A 19 -2.71 -2.72 7.57
N LEU A 20 -1.54 -2.09 7.52
CA LEU A 20 -0.70 -2.04 6.33
C LEU A 20 -0.09 -3.41 5.98
N ALA A 21 0.19 -4.24 6.97
CA ALA A 21 0.76 -5.56 6.79
C ALA A 21 -0.28 -6.63 6.42
N ASP A 22 -1.58 -6.35 6.49
CA ASP A 22 -2.64 -7.29 6.14
C ASP A 22 -3.23 -7.00 4.75
N PRO A 23 -2.88 -7.78 3.71
CA PRO A 23 -3.38 -7.55 2.35
C PRO A 23 -4.92 -7.56 2.24
N ARG A 24 -5.61 -8.26 3.14
CA ARG A 24 -7.09 -8.30 3.17
C ARG A 24 -7.70 -6.94 3.51
N ARG A 25 -6.94 -6.07 4.18
CA ARG A 25 -7.38 -4.73 4.57
C ARG A 25 -7.08 -3.69 3.49
N HIS A 26 -6.21 -3.97 2.53
CA HIS A 26 -5.77 -2.99 1.55
C HIS A 26 -6.91 -2.43 0.69
N THR A 27 -7.93 -3.21 0.36
CA THR A 27 -9.09 -2.71 -0.41
C THR A 27 -9.87 -1.64 0.35
N GLU A 28 -9.96 -1.75 1.68
CA GLU A 28 -10.59 -0.75 2.55
C GLU A 28 -9.78 0.55 2.58
N LEU A 29 -8.45 0.43 2.52
CA LEU A 29 -7.52 1.56 2.63
C LEU A 29 -7.29 2.26 1.28
N ASP A 30 -7.46 1.58 0.15
CA ASP A 30 -7.10 2.07 -1.17
C ASP A 30 -7.88 3.31 -1.59
N GLY A 31 -7.17 4.41 -1.80
CA GLY A 31 -7.70 5.68 -2.27
C GLY A 31 -7.85 5.77 -3.79
N SER A 32 -7.25 4.85 -4.56
CA SER A 32 -7.29 4.85 -6.03
C SER A 32 -8.57 4.23 -6.59
N GLY A 33 -9.22 3.33 -5.83
CA GLY A 33 -10.35 2.53 -6.29
C GLY A 33 -9.96 1.39 -7.24
N MET A 34 -8.68 1.14 -7.45
CA MET A 34 -8.19 0.06 -8.34
C MET A 34 -8.16 -1.30 -7.66
N LEU A 35 -7.98 -1.38 -6.33
CA LEU A 35 -7.96 -2.64 -5.59
C LEU A 35 -9.36 -3.21 -5.44
N ARG A 36 -9.51 -4.48 -5.77
CA ARG A 36 -10.80 -5.22 -5.74
C ARG A 36 -10.84 -6.35 -4.73
N GLY A 37 -9.71 -6.70 -4.13
CA GLY A 37 -9.61 -7.74 -3.12
C GLY A 37 -8.20 -8.30 -3.03
N SER A 38 -7.99 -9.23 -2.10
CA SER A 38 -6.74 -9.94 -1.93
C SER A 38 -6.90 -11.41 -2.28
N VAL A 39 -5.94 -11.97 -3.01
CA VAL A 39 -5.78 -13.43 -3.17
C VAL A 39 -5.05 -13.98 -1.96
N THR A 40 -4.02 -13.26 -1.49
CA THR A 40 -3.25 -13.63 -0.30
C THR A 40 -4.03 -13.31 0.96
N THR A 41 -4.12 -14.29 1.87
CA THR A 41 -4.86 -14.15 3.14
C THR A 41 -3.96 -14.01 4.35
N ALA A 42 -2.69 -14.39 4.24
CA ALA A 42 -1.71 -14.24 5.33
C ALA A 42 -1.18 -12.80 5.40
N PRO A 43 -1.00 -12.23 6.60
CA PRO A 43 -0.27 -10.98 6.75
C PRO A 43 1.18 -11.10 6.27
N VAL A 44 1.72 -9.98 5.80
CA VAL A 44 3.14 -9.82 5.50
C VAL A 44 3.95 -9.90 6.80
N SER A 45 5.03 -10.64 6.80
CA SER A 45 5.85 -10.91 7.98
C SER A 45 7.34 -10.64 7.81
N ALA A 46 7.82 -10.57 6.56
CA ALA A 46 9.24 -10.40 6.28
C ALA A 46 9.50 -9.87 4.85
N VAL A 47 10.70 -9.35 4.63
CA VAL A 47 11.23 -9.13 3.27
C VAL A 47 11.30 -10.47 2.54
N GLY A 48 10.88 -10.48 1.28
CA GLY A 48 10.80 -11.67 0.44
C GLY A 48 9.41 -12.30 0.38
N ASP A 49 8.49 -11.91 1.27
CA ASP A 49 7.08 -12.28 1.13
C ASP A 49 6.50 -11.69 -0.17
N VAL A 50 5.55 -12.40 -0.75
CA VAL A 50 4.81 -11.94 -1.93
C VAL A 50 3.32 -12.01 -1.59
N PHE A 51 2.62 -10.89 -1.78
CA PHE A 51 1.17 -10.88 -1.67
C PHE A 51 0.51 -10.45 -2.97
N ILE A 52 -0.61 -11.08 -3.29
CA ILE A 52 -1.30 -10.92 -4.57
C ILE A 52 -2.61 -10.17 -4.36
N MET A 53 -2.75 -9.07 -5.07
CA MET A 53 -3.95 -8.24 -5.06
C MET A 53 -4.72 -8.36 -6.37
N LYS A 54 -6.05 -8.42 -6.27
CA LYS A 54 -6.96 -8.28 -7.40
C LYS A 54 -7.14 -6.81 -7.72
N MET A 55 -6.97 -6.46 -8.98
CA MET A 55 -7.01 -5.09 -9.48
C MET A 55 -8.04 -4.96 -10.59
N TYR A 56 -8.50 -3.74 -10.79
CA TYR A 56 -9.29 -3.35 -11.95
C TYR A 56 -8.82 -1.99 -12.46
N PHE A 57 -8.65 -1.91 -13.75
CA PHE A 57 -8.44 -0.66 -14.46
C PHE A 57 -9.25 -0.67 -15.75
N SER A 58 -9.96 0.44 -16.05
CA SER A 58 -10.93 0.48 -17.14
C SER A 58 -10.38 0.05 -18.51
N GLU A 59 -9.11 0.32 -18.76
CA GLU A 59 -8.43 -0.02 -20.02
C GLU A 59 -7.96 -1.48 -20.08
N LEU A 60 -7.80 -2.13 -18.93
CA LEU A 60 -7.27 -3.50 -18.81
C LEU A 60 -8.32 -4.53 -18.38
N GLY A 61 -9.40 -4.09 -17.71
CA GLY A 61 -10.33 -4.98 -17.02
C GLY A 61 -9.74 -5.52 -15.71
N ASP A 62 -10.15 -6.74 -15.34
CA ASP A 62 -9.65 -7.40 -14.11
C ASP A 62 -8.28 -8.03 -14.33
N TYR A 63 -7.37 -7.81 -13.39
CA TYR A 63 -6.02 -8.40 -13.38
C TYR A 63 -5.49 -8.56 -11.95
N GLU A 64 -4.34 -9.18 -11.80
CA GLU A 64 -3.64 -9.34 -10.53
C GLU A 64 -2.29 -8.65 -10.56
N MET A 65 -1.84 -8.18 -9.39
CA MET A 65 -0.48 -7.72 -9.16
C MET A 65 0.16 -8.56 -8.06
N ASN A 66 1.37 -9.02 -8.32
CA ASN A 66 2.21 -9.71 -7.35
C ASN A 66 3.12 -8.67 -6.68
N ASN A 67 2.93 -8.43 -5.39
CA ASN A 67 3.68 -7.41 -4.66
C ASN A 67 4.81 -8.07 -3.87
N HIS A 68 6.05 -7.82 -4.26
CA HIS A 68 7.23 -8.34 -3.62
C HIS A 68 7.67 -7.43 -2.48
N VAL A 69 7.61 -7.91 -1.26
CA VAL A 69 8.01 -7.14 -0.08
C VAL A 69 9.52 -6.95 -0.07
N VAL A 70 9.97 -5.71 -0.13
CA VAL A 70 11.38 -5.31 -0.19
C VAL A 70 11.83 -4.51 1.03
N GLU A 71 10.87 -4.00 1.81
CA GLU A 71 11.12 -3.31 3.07
C GLU A 71 10.17 -3.87 4.14
N TYR A 72 10.71 -4.23 5.29
CA TYR A 72 9.93 -4.66 6.45
C TYR A 72 10.71 -4.39 7.74
N GLU A 73 10.22 -3.45 8.51
CA GLU A 73 10.69 -3.15 9.86
C GLU A 73 9.45 -2.96 10.74
N LEU A 74 9.24 -3.86 11.69
CA LEU A 74 8.02 -3.92 12.50
C LEU A 74 7.69 -2.55 13.13
N ASP A 75 6.46 -2.11 12.94
CA ASP A 75 5.90 -0.84 13.41
C ASP A 75 6.58 0.43 12.89
N ARG A 76 7.48 0.31 11.90
CA ARG A 76 8.26 1.45 11.39
C ARG A 76 8.24 1.58 9.87
N ARG A 77 8.37 0.48 9.13
CA ARG A 77 8.51 0.55 7.68
C ARG A 77 8.00 -0.72 7.00
N ILE A 78 7.26 -0.54 5.93
CA ILE A 78 6.84 -1.62 5.05
C ILE A 78 6.79 -1.09 3.62
N GLY A 79 7.26 -1.90 2.66
CA GLY A 79 7.26 -1.51 1.26
C GLY A 79 7.39 -2.69 0.32
N TRP A 80 6.88 -2.51 -0.88
CA TRP A 80 6.84 -3.56 -1.90
C TRP A 80 7.02 -3.00 -3.31
N GLU A 81 7.45 -3.89 -4.20
CA GLU A 81 7.58 -3.65 -5.63
C GLU A 81 6.53 -4.48 -6.37
N PRO A 82 5.62 -3.83 -7.13
CA PRO A 82 4.63 -4.53 -7.92
C PRO A 82 5.25 -5.25 -9.12
N GLU A 83 4.73 -6.44 -9.40
CA GLU A 83 4.97 -7.22 -10.62
C GLU A 83 3.64 -7.54 -11.28
N SER A 84 3.57 -7.44 -12.62
CA SER A 84 2.38 -7.81 -13.38
C SER A 84 2.06 -9.29 -13.18
N GLY A 85 0.86 -9.55 -12.67
CA GLY A 85 0.33 -10.87 -12.41
C GLY A 85 -0.70 -11.32 -13.44
N ARG A 86 -1.48 -12.34 -13.08
CA ARG A 86 -2.47 -12.95 -13.95
C ARG A 86 -3.45 -11.92 -14.51
N GLY A 87 -3.73 -12.02 -15.82
CA GLY A 87 -4.64 -11.12 -16.53
C GLY A 87 -4.04 -9.80 -16.99
N HIS A 88 -2.85 -9.44 -16.51
CA HIS A 88 -2.15 -8.25 -16.97
C HIS A 88 -1.44 -8.52 -18.32
N PRO A 89 -1.51 -7.60 -19.31
CA PRO A 89 -0.85 -7.79 -20.61
C PRO A 89 0.64 -8.08 -20.51
N ASP A 90 1.32 -7.46 -19.55
CA ASP A 90 2.76 -7.58 -19.36
C ASP A 90 3.21 -8.94 -18.82
N THR A 91 2.28 -9.83 -18.43
CA THR A 91 2.65 -11.21 -18.08
C THR A 91 3.26 -12.00 -19.26
N ALA A 92 3.04 -11.54 -20.48
CA ALA A 92 3.72 -12.08 -21.68
C ALA A 92 5.20 -11.66 -21.80
N LYS A 93 5.63 -10.64 -21.06
CA LYS A 93 7.03 -10.18 -21.03
C LYS A 93 7.92 -11.13 -20.21
N ALA A 94 9.23 -11.01 -20.38
CA ALA A 94 10.20 -11.72 -19.54
C ALA A 94 10.03 -11.35 -18.06
N GLU A 95 10.37 -12.25 -17.15
CA GLU A 95 10.14 -12.07 -15.70
C GLU A 95 10.76 -10.77 -15.17
N ASN A 96 11.98 -10.44 -15.63
CA ASN A 96 12.68 -9.22 -15.24
C ASN A 96 12.04 -7.92 -15.78
N GLU A 97 11.14 -8.02 -16.76
CA GLU A 97 10.45 -6.87 -17.36
C GLU A 97 9.05 -6.64 -16.75
N ARG A 98 8.56 -7.60 -15.95
CA ARG A 98 7.25 -7.50 -15.27
C ARG A 98 7.29 -6.66 -14.01
N ARG A 99 8.49 -6.43 -13.42
CA ARG A 99 8.73 -5.49 -12.33
C ARG A 99 9.29 -4.21 -12.94
N TRP A 100 8.49 -3.16 -12.97
CA TRP A 100 8.82 -1.92 -13.71
C TRP A 100 9.73 -0.96 -12.96
N GLY A 101 10.13 -1.28 -11.74
CA GLY A 101 10.95 -0.40 -10.92
C GLY A 101 10.15 0.57 -10.06
N GLN A 102 8.84 0.37 -9.93
CA GLN A 102 8.00 1.08 -8.99
C GLN A 102 8.15 0.49 -7.60
N ARG A 103 8.13 1.37 -6.58
CA ARG A 103 8.07 0.96 -5.18
C ARG A 103 7.04 1.79 -4.44
N TRP A 104 6.19 1.11 -3.69
CA TRP A 104 5.28 1.69 -2.71
C TRP A 104 5.79 1.36 -1.31
N SER A 105 5.87 2.36 -0.44
CA SER A 105 6.27 2.13 0.94
C SER A 105 5.60 3.09 1.91
N TYR A 106 5.60 2.69 3.19
CA TYR A 106 5.10 3.47 4.30
C TYR A 106 6.17 3.59 5.37
N GLU A 107 6.36 4.82 5.86
CA GLU A 107 7.17 5.12 7.04
C GLU A 107 6.24 5.56 8.18
N LEU A 108 6.47 4.99 9.36
CA LEU A 108 5.74 5.31 10.58
C LEU A 108 6.71 5.90 11.61
N VAL A 109 6.44 7.14 12.02
CA VAL A 109 7.22 7.83 13.05
C VAL A 109 6.28 8.13 14.21
N PRO A 110 6.48 7.50 15.39
CA PRO A 110 5.66 7.80 16.57
C PRO A 110 5.70 9.29 16.94
N ASP A 111 4.53 9.83 17.25
CA ASP A 111 4.34 11.18 17.78
C ASP A 111 3.64 11.06 19.15
N GLY A 112 4.41 10.63 20.16
CA GLY A 112 3.90 10.14 21.42
C GLY A 112 3.40 8.70 21.33
N VAL A 113 2.72 8.22 22.39
CA VAL A 113 2.25 6.82 22.48
C VAL A 113 0.96 6.54 21.70
N ASN A 114 0.17 7.58 21.43
CA ASN A 114 -1.19 7.47 20.87
C ASN A 114 -1.34 8.12 19.49
N ALA A 115 -0.25 8.52 18.86
CA ALA A 115 -0.29 9.10 17.52
C ALA A 115 0.97 8.75 16.74
N THR A 116 0.86 8.78 15.42
CA THR A 116 1.92 8.42 14.48
C THR A 116 1.86 9.34 13.27
N ILE A 117 3.01 9.83 12.82
CA ILE A 117 3.14 10.45 11.50
C ILE A 117 3.37 9.31 10.50
N VAL A 118 2.42 9.11 9.60
CA VAL A 118 2.50 8.12 8.52
C VAL A 118 2.84 8.83 7.23
N THR A 119 3.86 8.37 6.55
CA THR A 119 4.23 8.86 5.21
C THR A 119 4.10 7.72 4.22
N GLU A 120 3.24 7.88 3.24
CA GLU A 120 3.20 7.03 2.05
C GLU A 120 4.18 7.57 1.01
N ILE A 121 4.93 6.67 0.38
CA ILE A 121 6.01 6.99 -0.55
C ILE A 121 5.82 6.18 -1.82
N TYR A 122 5.75 6.85 -2.95
CA TYR A 122 5.83 6.25 -4.28
C TYR A 122 7.15 6.61 -4.92
N ASP A 123 7.99 5.64 -5.17
CA ASP A 123 9.29 5.79 -5.82
C ASP A 123 9.30 5.12 -7.19
N CYS A 124 9.43 5.92 -8.22
CA CYS A 124 9.55 5.47 -9.61
C CYS A 124 10.93 5.78 -10.21
N SER A 125 11.94 6.02 -9.38
CA SER A 125 13.30 6.39 -9.86
C SER A 125 13.95 5.30 -10.74
N ALA A 126 13.58 4.05 -10.56
CA ALA A 126 14.05 2.92 -11.37
C ALA A 126 13.18 2.62 -12.61
N VAL A 127 12.05 3.32 -12.78
CA VAL A 127 11.21 3.23 -13.97
C VAL A 127 11.90 3.96 -15.14
N PRO A 128 11.84 3.44 -16.39
CA PRO A 128 12.36 4.12 -17.55
C PRO A 128 11.86 5.56 -17.70
N ALA A 129 12.73 6.47 -18.15
CA ALA A 129 12.47 7.92 -18.13
C ALA A 129 11.26 8.34 -18.98
N ASP A 130 11.02 7.69 -20.09
CA ASP A 130 9.89 7.90 -20.97
C ASP A 130 8.55 7.48 -20.33
N GLU A 131 8.54 6.38 -19.61
CA GLU A 131 7.38 5.93 -18.84
C GLU A 131 7.11 6.85 -17.65
N ARG A 132 8.15 7.30 -16.94
CA ARG A 132 8.03 8.27 -15.83
C ARG A 132 7.43 9.60 -16.28
N ALA A 133 7.83 10.08 -17.44
CA ALA A 133 7.29 11.33 -18.00
C ALA A 133 5.77 11.26 -18.20
N GLY A 134 5.25 10.10 -18.62
CA GLY A 134 3.80 9.87 -18.76
C GLY A 134 3.03 9.90 -17.43
N MET A 135 3.72 9.67 -16.31
CA MET A 135 3.15 9.70 -14.95
C MET A 135 3.51 10.98 -14.18
N ASN A 136 4.10 11.99 -14.84
CA ASN A 136 4.63 13.19 -14.19
C ASN A 136 5.51 12.85 -12.98
N ASP A 137 6.47 11.94 -13.17
CA ASP A 137 7.36 11.40 -12.13
C ASP A 137 6.62 10.87 -10.88
N GLY A 138 5.40 10.38 -11.07
CA GLY A 138 4.56 9.80 -10.03
C GLY A 138 3.57 10.75 -9.36
N GLU A 139 3.62 12.05 -9.66
CA GLU A 139 2.70 13.05 -9.07
C GLU A 139 1.22 12.75 -9.34
N VAL A 140 0.92 11.99 -10.40
CA VAL A 140 -0.45 11.55 -10.71
C VAL A 140 -1.10 10.78 -9.56
N TRP A 141 -0.32 10.18 -8.66
CA TRP A 141 -0.79 9.38 -7.53
C TRP A 141 -1.00 10.17 -6.24
N ALA A 142 -0.55 11.42 -6.16
CA ALA A 142 -0.53 12.18 -4.91
C ALA A 142 -1.91 12.30 -4.24
N ASP A 143 -2.97 12.55 -5.01
CA ASP A 143 -4.33 12.65 -4.47
C ASP A 143 -4.87 11.29 -4.01
N ASP A 144 -4.54 10.21 -4.70
CA ASP A 144 -4.91 8.84 -4.30
C ASP A 144 -4.20 8.43 -3.01
N MET A 145 -2.93 8.77 -2.86
CA MET A 145 -2.14 8.55 -1.65
C MET A 145 -2.74 9.33 -0.47
N ALA A 146 -3.13 10.58 -0.67
CA ALA A 146 -3.79 11.37 0.37
C ALA A 146 -5.11 10.72 0.82
N ARG A 147 -5.93 10.23 -0.11
CA ARG A 147 -7.16 9.49 0.20
C ARG A 147 -6.89 8.17 0.92
N THR A 148 -5.81 7.48 0.57
CA THR A 148 -5.39 6.25 1.27
C THR A 148 -5.09 6.54 2.73
N LEU A 149 -4.33 7.60 3.02
CA LEU A 149 -4.02 7.99 4.40
C LEU A 149 -5.25 8.46 5.19
N GLU A 150 -6.23 9.10 4.55
CA GLU A 150 -7.51 9.45 5.18
C GLU A 150 -8.31 8.20 5.57
N ARG A 151 -8.35 7.20 4.69
CA ARG A 151 -9.03 5.91 4.95
C ARG A 151 -8.31 5.10 6.03
N LEU A 152 -7.00 5.13 6.05
CA LEU A 152 -6.19 4.51 7.10
C LEU A 152 -6.49 5.13 8.48
N ASP A 153 -6.59 6.44 8.55
CA ASP A 153 -7.00 7.18 9.74
C ASP A 153 -8.41 6.75 10.21
N ALA A 154 -9.37 6.73 9.30
CA ALA A 154 -10.74 6.29 9.59
C ALA A 154 -10.82 4.82 10.06
N ALA A 155 -10.03 3.92 9.48
CA ALA A 155 -9.96 2.52 9.87
C ALA A 155 -9.42 2.35 11.30
N CYS A 156 -8.45 3.15 11.71
CA CYS A 156 -7.93 3.15 13.09
C CYS A 156 -8.98 3.63 14.10
N THR A 157 -9.73 4.66 13.76
CA THR A 157 -10.80 5.24 14.63
C THR A 157 -11.98 4.28 14.80
N SER A 158 -12.36 3.52 13.76
CA SER A 158 -13.45 2.54 13.82
C SER A 158 -13.14 1.37 14.76
N THR A 159 -11.88 0.99 14.89
CA THR A 159 -11.43 -0.11 15.77
C THR A 159 -11.57 0.27 17.25
N ASP A 160 -11.34 1.52 17.62
CA ASP A 160 -11.51 2.02 18.99
C ASP A 160 -12.98 1.94 19.47
N HIS A 161 -13.94 2.14 18.58
CA HIS A 161 -15.37 2.03 18.93
C HIS A 161 -15.84 0.61 19.22
N GLN A 162 -15.21 -0.42 18.64
CA GLN A 162 -15.55 -1.82 18.89
C GLN A 162 -14.99 -2.34 20.23
N GLN A 163 -13.91 -1.78 20.74
CA GLN A 163 -13.34 -2.18 22.03
C GLN A 163 -14.12 -1.58 23.22
N ILE A 164 -14.79 -0.45 23.05
CA ILE A 164 -15.54 0.21 24.12
C ILE A 164 -16.93 -0.43 24.36
N THR A 165 -17.49 -1.11 23.36
CA THR A 165 -18.82 -1.74 23.47
C THR A 165 -18.79 -3.19 23.94
N GLY A 166 -17.61 -3.81 24.07
CA GLY A 166 -17.43 -5.21 24.50
C GLY A 166 -17.35 -5.45 26.01
N ASP A 167 -17.29 -4.41 26.86
CA ASP A 167 -17.09 -4.55 28.31
C ASP A 167 -18.30 -4.05 29.11
N ARG A 168 -19.50 -4.44 28.70
CA ARG A 168 -20.72 -4.35 29.53
C ARG A 168 -21.61 -5.57 29.29
N GLY A 169 -21.28 -6.63 30.01
CA GLY A 169 -22.08 -7.83 30.09
C GLY A 169 -21.69 -8.67 31.30
#